data_a9f70a68776a3ac9edfaf89f8616f233
#
_entry.id   a9f70a68776a3ac9edfaf89f8616f233
#
_cell.length_a   1.000
_cell.length_b   1.000
_cell.length_c   1.000
_cell.angle_alpha   90.00
_cell.angle_beta   90.00
_cell.angle_gamma   90.00
#
_symmetry.space_group_name_H-M   'P 1'
#
loop_
_entity.id
_entity.type
_entity.pdbx_description
1 polymer ?
#
loop_
_entity_poly.entity_id
_entity_poly.type
_entity_poly.pdbx_seq_one_letter_code
_entity_poly.pdbx_strand_id
1 'polypeptide(L)'
;LMNVPIDHYATIDMDGLHDMIDTLGGVDVVSNSTFTMGANHFVKGEKTHVDGDAAMDFIRSRKEDGAGGDFGRQERQQLILEAMADKLTSASSITHFNTLMNQIQKNVKTDLKLGDLNTIRTKYKDANDQVNRHQLEGEGGIQNDGLYYFIPSDASKNENTQLLRDNLNL
;
A
#
# COMPACT_ATOMS: atom_id res chain seq x y z
N LEU A 1 -18.43 2.13 -7.66
CA LEU A 1 -18.60 0.91 -6.89
C LEU A 1 -19.07 1.23 -5.46
N MET A 2 -18.34 2.07 -4.73
CA MET A 2 -18.60 2.40 -3.31
C MET A 2 -19.40 3.68 -3.11
N ASN A 3 -19.73 4.43 -4.15
CA ASN A 3 -20.49 5.68 -4.10
C ASN A 3 -19.98 6.67 -3.02
N VAL A 4 -18.67 6.86 -2.98
CA VAL A 4 -17.97 7.86 -2.15
C VAL A 4 -17.21 8.84 -3.05
N PRO A 5 -17.06 10.11 -2.65
CA PRO A 5 -16.24 11.07 -3.40
C PRO A 5 -14.76 10.66 -3.37
N ILE A 6 -14.04 11.01 -4.42
CA ILE A 6 -12.59 10.88 -4.51
C ILE A 6 -12.06 12.28 -4.83
N ASP A 7 -11.34 12.87 -3.89
CA ASP A 7 -10.88 14.24 -3.99
C ASP A 7 -9.51 14.34 -4.69
N HIS A 8 -8.64 13.33 -4.47
CA HIS A 8 -7.30 13.30 -5.01
C HIS A 8 -6.92 11.90 -5.51
N TYR A 9 -5.92 11.85 -6.37
CA TYR A 9 -5.33 10.59 -6.83
C TYR A 9 -3.80 10.62 -6.76
N ALA A 10 -3.22 9.45 -6.62
CA ALA A 10 -1.79 9.21 -6.80
C ALA A 10 -1.58 7.88 -7.54
N THR A 11 -0.72 7.91 -8.54
CA THR A 11 -0.35 6.71 -9.31
C THR A 11 1.17 6.59 -9.32
N ILE A 12 1.67 5.42 -8.97
CA ILE A 12 3.08 5.06 -9.00
C ILE A 12 3.23 3.73 -9.73
N ASP A 13 4.26 3.58 -10.54
CA ASP A 13 4.66 2.29 -11.09
C ASP A 13 5.65 1.56 -10.16
N MET A 14 5.98 0.33 -10.50
CA MET A 14 6.83 -0.51 -9.65
C MET A 14 8.27 0.01 -9.56
N ASP A 15 8.80 0.59 -10.64
CA ASP A 15 10.16 1.14 -10.65
C ASP A 15 10.21 2.41 -9.79
N GLY A 16 9.18 3.25 -9.88
CA GLY A 16 9.05 4.43 -9.02
C GLY A 16 8.89 4.08 -7.54
N LEU A 17 8.16 3.00 -7.23
CA LEU A 17 8.02 2.52 -5.85
C LEU A 17 9.35 2.01 -5.30
N HIS A 18 10.09 1.22 -6.09
CA HIS A 18 11.45 0.78 -5.78
C HIS A 18 12.37 1.97 -5.45
N ASP A 19 12.46 2.95 -6.36
CA ASP A 19 13.32 4.13 -6.20
C ASP A 19 12.94 4.97 -4.98
N MET A 20 11.65 5.07 -4.67
CA MET A 20 11.18 5.78 -3.47
C MET A 20 11.62 5.07 -2.18
N ILE A 21 11.50 3.74 -2.13
CA ILE A 21 11.93 2.96 -0.97
C ILE A 21 13.44 3.12 -0.74
N ASP A 22 14.24 3.05 -1.80
CA ASP A 22 15.69 3.27 -1.70
C ASP A 22 16.03 4.70 -1.26
N THR A 23 15.32 5.72 -1.78
CA THR A 23 15.49 7.12 -1.35
C THR A 23 15.19 7.32 0.14
N LEU A 24 14.23 6.56 0.68
CA LEU A 24 13.92 6.54 2.12
C LEU A 24 14.97 5.78 2.95
N GLY A 25 15.94 5.13 2.31
CA GLY A 25 16.92 4.25 2.97
C GLY A 25 16.29 2.95 3.44
N GLY A 26 15.36 2.41 2.67
CA GLY A 26 14.56 1.24 3.00
C GLY A 26 13.41 1.52 3.96
N VAL A 27 12.56 0.54 4.16
CA VAL A 27 11.43 0.58 5.11
C VAL A 27 11.39 -0.71 5.94
N ASP A 28 10.75 -0.63 7.10
CA ASP A 28 10.57 -1.77 8.00
C ASP A 28 9.16 -2.33 7.84
N VAL A 29 9.03 -3.60 7.50
CA VAL A 29 7.74 -4.30 7.37
C VAL A 29 7.62 -5.46 8.34
N VAL A 30 6.42 -5.75 8.78
CA VAL A 30 6.10 -6.98 9.52
C VAL A 30 5.38 -7.92 8.56
N SER A 31 5.99 -9.06 8.23
CA SER A 31 5.43 -9.95 7.23
C SER A 31 4.11 -10.60 7.69
N ASN A 32 3.14 -10.62 6.80
CA ASN A 32 1.84 -11.28 7.01
C ASN A 32 1.90 -12.80 6.86
N SER A 33 2.96 -13.32 6.23
CA SER A 33 3.12 -14.74 5.93
C SER A 33 4.60 -15.14 5.86
N THR A 34 4.87 -16.44 5.95
CA THR A 34 6.23 -16.99 5.78
C THR A 34 6.39 -17.49 4.36
N PHE A 35 7.35 -16.94 3.62
CA PHE A 35 7.65 -17.34 2.23
C PHE A 35 9.07 -16.92 1.83
N THR A 36 9.54 -17.46 0.71
CA THR A 36 10.82 -17.08 0.10
C THR A 36 10.56 -16.61 -1.33
N MET A 37 11.14 -15.48 -1.73
CA MET A 37 11.16 -15.02 -3.10
C MET A 37 12.56 -14.49 -3.44
N GLY A 38 13.14 -15.01 -4.52
CA GLY A 38 14.53 -14.70 -4.86
C GLY A 38 15.49 -15.12 -3.75
N ALA A 39 16.32 -14.18 -3.31
CA ALA A 39 17.24 -14.38 -2.18
C ALA A 39 16.63 -14.02 -0.81
N ASN A 40 15.42 -13.47 -0.80
CA ASN A 40 14.77 -12.93 0.40
C ASN A 40 13.86 -13.97 1.05
N HIS A 41 13.99 -14.11 2.38
CA HIS A 41 13.15 -14.96 3.21
C HIS A 41 12.40 -14.10 4.22
N PHE A 42 11.07 -14.14 4.17
CA PHE A 42 10.18 -13.41 5.05
C PHE A 42 9.49 -14.36 6.01
N VAL A 43 9.43 -14.01 7.29
CA VAL A 43 8.80 -14.81 8.34
C VAL A 43 7.61 -14.08 8.91
N LYS A 44 6.47 -14.77 8.99
CA LYS A 44 5.23 -14.20 9.52
C LYS A 44 5.42 -13.62 10.91
N GLY A 45 5.03 -12.37 11.09
CA GLY A 45 5.11 -11.64 12.35
C GLY A 45 6.50 -11.09 12.68
N GLU A 46 7.53 -11.37 11.88
CA GLU A 46 8.86 -10.81 12.06
C GLU A 46 9.01 -9.50 11.30
N LYS A 47 9.68 -8.54 11.96
CA LYS A 47 10.03 -7.25 11.38
C LYS A 47 11.29 -7.41 10.52
N THR A 48 11.20 -7.00 9.27
CA THR A 48 12.29 -7.07 8.30
C THR A 48 12.51 -5.69 7.70
N HIS A 49 13.76 -5.25 7.66
CA HIS A 49 14.15 -4.08 6.88
C HIS A 49 14.30 -4.47 5.41
N VAL A 50 13.62 -3.75 4.51
CA VAL A 50 13.64 -4.00 3.07
C VAL A 50 14.07 -2.75 2.32
N ASP A 51 15.04 -2.91 1.42
CA ASP A 51 15.38 -1.95 0.37
C ASP A 51 14.42 -2.08 -0.82
N GLY A 52 14.67 -1.37 -1.91
CA GLY A 52 13.82 -1.41 -3.10
C GLY A 52 13.67 -2.82 -3.67
N ASP A 53 14.78 -3.56 -3.83
CA ASP A 53 14.77 -4.91 -4.39
C ASP A 53 13.99 -5.91 -3.51
N ALA A 54 14.29 -5.93 -2.21
CA ALA A 54 13.61 -6.81 -1.26
C ALA A 54 12.12 -6.44 -1.11
N ALA A 55 11.78 -5.17 -1.19
CA ALA A 55 10.40 -4.70 -1.20
C ALA A 55 9.64 -5.18 -2.46
N MET A 56 10.28 -5.17 -3.64
CA MET A 56 9.67 -5.70 -4.86
C MET A 56 9.43 -7.21 -4.75
N ASP A 57 10.35 -7.98 -4.20
CA ASP A 57 10.13 -9.40 -3.89
C ASP A 57 8.96 -9.59 -2.92
N PHE A 58 8.88 -8.77 -1.87
CA PHE A 58 7.82 -8.83 -0.87
C PHE A 58 6.43 -8.58 -1.48
N ILE A 59 6.25 -7.54 -2.29
CA ILE A 59 4.94 -7.14 -2.83
C ILE A 59 4.52 -7.88 -4.10
N ARG A 60 5.45 -8.53 -4.81
CA ARG A 60 5.14 -9.30 -6.03
C ARG A 60 4.86 -10.77 -5.74
N SER A 61 5.34 -11.31 -4.62
CA SER A 61 5.13 -12.71 -4.27
C SER A 61 3.62 -13.03 -4.21
N ARG A 62 3.24 -14.13 -4.84
CA ARG A 62 1.84 -14.56 -4.95
C ARG A 62 1.70 -16.08 -4.97
N LYS A 63 2.58 -16.74 -5.73
CA LYS A 63 2.51 -18.18 -6.01
C LYS A 63 3.52 -18.98 -5.19
N GLU A 64 4.44 -18.32 -4.52
CA GLU A 64 5.44 -18.89 -3.65
C GLU A 64 4.74 -19.63 -2.51
N ASP A 65 5.33 -20.75 -2.08
CA ASP A 65 4.77 -21.51 -0.97
C ASP A 65 4.67 -20.62 0.29
N GLY A 66 3.50 -20.61 0.91
CA GLY A 66 3.22 -19.80 2.06
C GLY A 66 2.87 -18.31 1.76
N ALA A 67 2.99 -17.83 0.51
CA ALA A 67 2.75 -16.42 0.17
C ALA A 67 1.28 -15.95 0.29
N GLY A 68 0.32 -16.87 0.45
CA GLY A 68 -1.10 -16.51 0.69
C GLY A 68 -1.86 -16.02 -0.54
N GLY A 69 -1.35 -16.28 -1.76
CA GLY A 69 -2.03 -15.99 -3.00
C GLY A 69 -2.22 -14.49 -3.26
N ASP A 70 -3.30 -14.16 -3.95
CA ASP A 70 -3.58 -12.78 -4.35
C ASP A 70 -3.93 -11.87 -3.16
N PHE A 71 -4.66 -12.39 -2.19
CA PHE A 71 -5.00 -11.66 -0.98
C PHE A 71 -3.77 -11.35 -0.11
N GLY A 72 -2.88 -12.34 0.07
CA GLY A 72 -1.62 -12.12 0.77
C GLY A 72 -0.76 -11.05 0.09
N ARG A 73 -0.74 -11.03 -1.25
CA ARG A 73 -0.05 -9.99 -2.02
C ARG A 73 -0.67 -8.61 -1.80
N GLN A 74 -1.99 -8.47 -1.89
CA GLN A 74 -2.68 -7.20 -1.65
C GLN A 74 -2.38 -6.65 -0.26
N GLU A 75 -2.39 -7.49 0.76
CA GLU A 75 -2.04 -7.10 2.12
C GLU A 75 -0.59 -6.60 2.21
N ARG A 76 0.37 -7.30 1.58
CA ARG A 76 1.77 -6.86 1.54
C ARG A 76 1.97 -5.52 0.84
N GLN A 77 1.21 -5.24 -0.21
CA GLN A 77 1.22 -3.93 -0.86
C GLN A 77 0.76 -2.82 0.09
N GLN A 78 -0.25 -3.07 0.92
CA GLN A 78 -0.69 -2.13 1.95
C GLN A 78 0.38 -1.94 3.04
N LEU A 79 1.00 -3.02 3.50
CA LEU A 79 2.08 -2.97 4.51
C LEU A 79 3.27 -2.11 4.06
N ILE A 80 3.66 -2.20 2.79
CA ILE A 80 4.73 -1.33 2.24
C ILE A 80 4.30 0.14 2.24
N LEU A 81 3.07 0.45 1.80
CA LEU A 81 2.57 1.83 1.79
C LEU A 81 2.50 2.43 3.19
N GLU A 82 2.07 1.65 4.18
CA GLU A 82 2.05 2.06 5.58
C GLU A 82 3.47 2.30 6.11
N ALA A 83 4.40 1.38 5.87
CA ALA A 83 5.79 1.51 6.29
C ALA A 83 6.47 2.73 5.63
N MET A 84 6.14 3.05 4.39
CA MET A 84 6.59 4.28 3.73
C MET A 84 5.98 5.52 4.39
N ALA A 85 4.70 5.51 4.72
CA ALA A 85 4.05 6.63 5.40
C ALA A 85 4.67 6.89 6.78
N ASP A 86 4.95 5.85 7.56
CA ASP A 86 5.66 5.95 8.84
C ASP A 86 7.05 6.58 8.66
N LYS A 87 7.79 6.12 7.67
CA LYS A 87 9.13 6.63 7.38
C LYS A 87 9.08 8.11 6.96
N LEU A 88 8.09 8.49 6.14
CA LEU A 88 7.88 9.85 5.67
C LEU A 88 7.53 10.84 6.79
N THR A 89 6.81 10.38 7.80
CA THR A 89 6.39 11.21 8.96
C THR A 89 7.44 11.25 10.06
N SER A 90 8.41 10.34 10.05
CA SER A 90 9.47 10.28 11.04
C SER A 90 10.44 11.49 10.98
N ALA A 91 11.05 11.85 12.10
CA ALA A 91 11.98 12.99 12.20
C ALA A 91 13.22 12.86 11.29
N SER A 92 13.64 11.63 10.99
CA SER A 92 14.79 11.35 10.12
C SER A 92 14.54 11.72 8.64
N SER A 93 13.29 11.80 8.20
CA SER A 93 12.94 12.16 6.83
C SER A 93 13.08 13.67 6.52
N ILE A 94 13.20 14.52 7.56
CA ILE A 94 13.28 15.98 7.38
C ILE A 94 14.54 16.39 6.64
N THR A 95 15.68 15.72 6.87
CA THR A 95 16.97 16.04 6.24
C THR A 95 17.00 15.70 4.75
N HIS A 96 16.16 14.78 4.30
CA HIS A 96 16.08 14.33 2.90
C HIS A 96 14.77 14.76 2.20
N PHE A 97 13.99 15.63 2.84
CA PHE A 97 12.65 16.02 2.34
C PHE A 97 12.68 16.53 0.89
N ASN A 98 13.64 17.37 0.53
CA ASN A 98 13.75 17.90 -0.84
C ASN A 98 14.09 16.79 -1.85
N THR A 99 14.98 15.87 -1.50
CA THR A 99 15.33 14.72 -2.36
C THR A 99 14.11 13.84 -2.56
N LEU A 100 13.37 13.56 -1.49
CA LEU A 100 12.14 12.78 -1.54
C LEU A 100 11.06 13.46 -2.39
N MET A 101 10.86 14.77 -2.23
CA MET A 101 9.89 15.51 -3.05
C MET A 101 10.27 15.47 -4.54
N ASN A 102 11.53 15.53 -4.88
CA ASN A 102 12.00 15.38 -6.25
C ASN A 102 11.70 13.96 -6.80
N GLN A 103 11.86 12.92 -5.98
CA GLN A 103 11.53 11.55 -6.39
C GLN A 103 10.01 11.36 -6.52
N ILE A 104 9.21 11.91 -5.61
CA ILE A 104 7.75 11.90 -5.74
C ILE A 104 7.33 12.56 -7.07
N GLN A 105 7.84 13.75 -7.37
CA GLN A 105 7.51 14.45 -8.62
C GLN A 105 7.93 13.69 -9.88
N LYS A 106 9.01 12.92 -9.80
CA LYS A 106 9.53 12.15 -10.93
C LYS A 106 8.73 10.86 -11.16
N ASN A 107 8.33 10.18 -10.08
CA ASN A 107 7.85 8.80 -10.11
C ASN A 107 6.36 8.67 -9.79
N VAL A 108 5.72 9.71 -9.25
CA VAL A 108 4.31 9.70 -8.86
C VAL A 108 3.52 10.69 -9.71
N LYS A 109 2.48 10.22 -10.37
CA LYS A 109 1.48 11.09 -11.02
C LYS A 109 0.37 11.37 -10.00
N THR A 110 0.18 12.65 -9.67
CA THR A 110 -0.83 13.06 -8.68
C THR A 110 -1.31 14.47 -9.00
N ASP A 111 -2.53 14.80 -8.56
CA ASP A 111 -3.07 16.16 -8.54
C ASP A 111 -2.76 16.92 -7.24
N LEU A 112 -2.15 16.24 -6.24
CA LEU A 112 -1.69 16.86 -5.00
C LEU A 112 -0.56 17.85 -5.25
N LYS A 113 -0.65 19.03 -4.65
CA LYS A 113 0.41 20.05 -4.67
C LYS A 113 1.38 19.84 -3.48
N LEU A 114 2.57 20.41 -3.57
CA LEU A 114 3.54 20.36 -2.46
C LEU A 114 2.98 20.88 -1.13
N GLY A 115 2.11 21.89 -1.18
CA GLY A 115 1.40 22.41 -0.01
C GLY A 115 0.47 21.36 0.64
N ASP A 116 -0.20 20.56 -0.18
CA ASP A 116 -1.10 19.51 0.29
C ASP A 116 -0.30 18.37 0.96
N LEU A 117 0.83 17.97 0.35
CA LEU A 117 1.75 17.00 0.93
C LEU A 117 2.31 17.44 2.28
N ASN A 118 2.69 18.72 2.40
CA ASN A 118 3.13 19.27 3.68
C ASN A 118 2.00 19.32 4.72
N THR A 119 0.77 19.61 4.28
CA THR A 119 -0.43 19.57 5.15
C THR A 119 -0.70 18.16 5.63
N ILE A 120 -0.65 17.16 4.75
CA ILE A 120 -0.80 15.74 5.10
C ILE A 120 0.25 15.38 6.16
N ARG A 121 1.52 15.67 5.92
CA ARG A 121 2.61 15.38 6.85
C ARG A 121 2.44 16.02 8.22
N THR A 122 1.96 17.26 8.29
CA THR A 122 1.91 18.02 9.55
C THR A 122 0.62 17.82 10.33
N LYS A 123 -0.51 17.65 9.63
CA LYS A 123 -1.84 17.54 10.26
C LYS A 123 -2.33 16.11 10.39
N TYR A 124 -1.83 15.18 9.57
CA TYR A 124 -2.27 13.79 9.52
C TYR A 124 -1.17 12.79 9.88
N LYS A 125 -0.11 13.25 10.59
CA LYS A 125 1.01 12.40 11.00
C LYS A 125 0.59 11.19 11.84
N ASP A 126 -0.48 11.36 12.65
CA ASP A 126 -0.98 10.33 13.56
C ASP A 126 -2.09 9.48 12.90
N ALA A 127 -2.46 9.75 11.63
CA ALA A 127 -3.49 8.99 10.94
C ALA A 127 -3.07 7.53 10.66
N ASN A 128 -1.75 7.29 10.54
CA ASN A 128 -1.21 5.95 10.32
C ASN A 128 -1.31 5.04 11.57
N ASP A 129 -1.46 5.61 12.76
CA ASP A 129 -1.63 4.85 14.02
C ASP A 129 -3.00 4.17 14.11
N GLN A 130 -3.95 4.55 13.25
CA GLN A 130 -5.34 4.08 13.26
C GLN A 130 -5.78 3.54 11.90
N VAL A 131 -4.90 2.82 11.20
CA VAL A 131 -5.26 2.21 9.90
C VAL A 131 -6.13 0.99 10.13
N ASN A 132 -7.40 1.08 9.69
CA ASN A 132 -8.32 -0.05 9.64
C ASN A 132 -8.35 -0.61 8.21
N ARG A 133 -8.01 -1.90 8.06
CA ARG A 133 -8.01 -2.58 6.77
C ARG A 133 -9.33 -3.29 6.56
N HIS A 134 -9.99 -3.01 5.45
CA HIS A 134 -11.20 -3.67 5.04
C HIS A 134 -11.01 -4.31 3.67
N GLN A 135 -11.50 -5.52 3.52
CA GLN A 135 -11.43 -6.29 2.29
C GLN A 135 -12.83 -6.59 1.77
N LEU A 136 -13.00 -6.49 0.45
CA LEU A 136 -14.24 -6.94 -0.17
C LEU A 136 -14.28 -8.47 -0.19
N GLU A 137 -15.35 -9.03 0.34
CA GLU A 137 -15.65 -10.46 0.26
C GLU A 137 -16.47 -10.76 -0.99
N GLY A 138 -16.21 -11.90 -1.62
CA GLY A 138 -16.88 -12.29 -2.86
C GLY A 138 -16.36 -13.61 -3.39
N GLU A 139 -16.73 -13.92 -4.62
CA GLU A 139 -16.34 -15.14 -5.29
C GLU A 139 -15.46 -14.86 -6.51
N GLY A 140 -14.41 -15.65 -6.66
CA GLY A 140 -13.54 -15.62 -7.83
C GLY A 140 -13.87 -16.75 -8.79
N GLY A 141 -13.88 -16.46 -10.10
CA GLY A 141 -14.11 -17.49 -11.10
C GLY A 141 -13.85 -17.06 -12.52
N ILE A 142 -13.67 -18.05 -13.39
CA ILE A 142 -13.57 -17.82 -14.84
C ILE A 142 -14.96 -17.61 -15.40
N GLN A 143 -15.16 -16.50 -16.11
CA GLN A 143 -16.44 -16.16 -16.74
C GLN A 143 -16.50 -16.71 -18.19
N ASN A 144 -17.63 -16.48 -18.85
CA ASN A 144 -17.91 -17.00 -20.20
C ASN A 144 -16.94 -16.48 -21.29
N ASP A 145 -16.24 -15.38 -21.03
CA ASP A 145 -15.19 -14.82 -21.92
C ASP A 145 -13.80 -15.47 -21.70
N GLY A 146 -13.71 -16.45 -20.79
CA GLY A 146 -12.46 -17.15 -20.46
C GLY A 146 -11.53 -16.39 -19.51
N LEU A 147 -11.93 -15.22 -19.01
CA LEU A 147 -11.15 -14.42 -18.09
C LEU A 147 -11.57 -14.68 -16.62
N TYR A 148 -10.61 -14.54 -15.73
CA TYR A 148 -10.85 -14.65 -14.29
C TYR A 148 -11.33 -13.30 -13.74
N TYR A 149 -12.45 -13.33 -13.01
CA TYR A 149 -12.99 -12.18 -12.30
C TYR A 149 -13.19 -12.53 -10.83
N PHE A 150 -12.95 -11.54 -9.97
CA PHE A 150 -13.42 -11.55 -8.59
C PHE A 150 -14.67 -10.67 -8.50
N ILE A 151 -15.78 -11.24 -8.06
CA ILE A 151 -17.07 -10.56 -7.97
C ILE A 151 -17.40 -10.36 -6.49
N PRO A 152 -17.28 -9.13 -5.97
CA PRO A 152 -17.65 -8.83 -4.59
C PRO A 152 -19.14 -9.07 -4.37
N SER A 153 -19.48 -9.63 -3.20
CA SER A 153 -20.88 -9.80 -2.80
C SER A 153 -21.56 -8.44 -2.56
N ASP A 154 -22.85 -8.35 -2.78
CA ASP A 154 -23.61 -7.12 -2.52
C ASP A 154 -23.60 -6.76 -1.03
N ALA A 155 -23.62 -7.75 -0.13
CA ALA A 155 -23.50 -7.54 1.31
C ALA A 155 -22.16 -6.85 1.65
N SER A 156 -21.05 -7.38 1.17
CA SER A 156 -19.72 -6.81 1.42
C SER A 156 -19.55 -5.43 0.80
N LYS A 157 -20.09 -5.20 -0.41
CA LYS A 157 -20.08 -3.86 -1.03
C LYS A 157 -20.86 -2.84 -0.17
N ASN A 158 -22.03 -3.20 0.32
CA ASN A 158 -22.87 -2.32 1.12
C ASN A 158 -22.20 -1.99 2.47
N GLU A 159 -21.67 -3.01 3.16
CA GLU A 159 -20.96 -2.82 4.42
C GLU A 159 -19.76 -1.89 4.26
N ASN A 160 -18.87 -2.16 3.30
CA ASN A 160 -17.70 -1.33 3.07
C ASN A 160 -18.07 0.10 2.59
N THR A 161 -19.15 0.22 1.81
CA THR A 161 -19.68 1.55 1.43
C THR A 161 -20.11 2.33 2.64
N GLN A 162 -20.87 1.70 3.56
CA GLN A 162 -21.34 2.35 4.78
C GLN A 162 -20.18 2.78 5.68
N LEU A 163 -19.19 1.89 5.91
CA LEU A 163 -17.98 2.20 6.67
C LEU A 163 -17.22 3.42 6.10
N LEU A 164 -17.05 3.47 4.79
CA LEU A 164 -16.39 4.61 4.14
C LEU A 164 -17.20 5.89 4.27
N ARG A 165 -18.52 5.84 4.11
CA ARG A 165 -19.39 7.00 4.24
C ARG A 165 -19.44 7.53 5.67
N ASP A 166 -19.52 6.64 6.66
CA ASP A 166 -19.50 7.01 8.08
C ASP A 166 -18.19 7.73 8.46
N ASN A 167 -17.06 7.23 7.96
CA ASN A 167 -15.77 7.90 8.14
C ASN A 167 -15.68 9.29 7.49
N LEU A 168 -16.42 9.51 6.40
CA LEU A 168 -16.49 10.79 5.69
C LEU A 168 -17.62 11.70 6.19
N ASN A 169 -18.41 11.26 7.16
CA ASN A 169 -19.62 11.95 7.64
C ASN A 169 -20.64 12.27 6.53
N LEU A 170 -20.90 11.29 5.62
CA LEU A 170 -21.77 11.39 4.44
C LEU A 170 -23.12 10.68 4.64
#